data_3e615e3118e1ace4dcfc920d7a501475
#
_entry.id   3e615e3118e1ace4dcfc920d7a501475
#
_cell.length_a   1.000
_cell.length_b   1.000
_cell.length_c   1.000
_cell.angle_alpha   90.00
_cell.angle_beta   90.00
_cell.angle_gamma   90.00
#
_symmetry.space_group_name_H-M   'P 1'
#
loop_
_entity.id
_entity.type
_entity.pdbx_description
1 polymer ?
#
loop_
_entity_poly.entity_id
_entity_poly.type
_entity_poly.pdbx_seq_one_letter_code
_entity_poly.pdbx_strand_id
1 'polypeptide(L)'
;MRPDPHRSRRRAPRERIGLGCPAGLASRVETGPIMKKIIIRSLIAVALLAVVAVFALILSLDRIVKTGVETVGPVLTKTTVKLDKAQFRLMAGRLNLEGLVVGNPEGFKTPSAFQVGQITLQVKPGSVFSDVVEIDELTLKSPEITYEHRGLTDSNIKTLLDTVTASSGKPAEKTPTAQAPAGTIKRFRVKLINIEGAKVNVSATLLGGGAASLSLPSLKLENIGTSGDGVTAGELTKEILGKILKSVTEVVTKSLISGDATTGMGKEADKVLNKATEGVKNLFKK
;
A
#
# COMPACT_ATOMS: atom_id res chain seq x y z
N MET A 1 -0.38 101.16 64.94
CA MET A 1 0.64 100.92 65.98
C MET A 1 0.96 99.39 65.97
N ARG A 2 2.17 99.03 65.63
CA ARG A 2 2.73 97.68 65.77
C ARG A 2 2.68 97.24 67.22
N PRO A 3 2.73 95.90 67.52
CA PRO A 3 3.90 95.10 67.27
C PRO A 3 3.59 93.61 66.90
N ASP A 4 4.60 93.06 66.22
CA ASP A 4 4.89 91.67 66.11
C ASP A 4 5.23 90.99 67.45
N PRO A 5 5.02 89.73 67.68
CA PRO A 5 6.19 88.87 67.74
C PRO A 5 5.99 87.45 67.30
N HIS A 6 7.06 86.93 66.68
CA HIS A 6 7.47 85.53 66.40
C HIS A 6 6.96 84.52 67.42
N ARG A 7 6.36 83.43 66.92
CA ARG A 7 6.26 82.16 67.64
C ARG A 7 6.68 81.03 66.73
N SER A 8 7.88 80.61 66.94
CA SER A 8 8.49 79.44 66.38
C SER A 8 7.69 78.17 66.65
N ARG A 9 7.11 77.58 65.64
CA ARG A 9 6.56 76.24 65.75
C ARG A 9 7.68 75.20 65.37
N ARG A 10 8.09 74.48 66.37
CA ARG A 10 8.95 73.30 66.24
C ARG A 10 8.23 72.28 65.36
N ARG A 11 8.85 71.87 64.23
CA ARG A 11 8.43 70.74 63.40
C ARG A 11 8.91 69.47 64.09
N ALA A 12 7.98 68.53 64.39
CA ALA A 12 8.28 67.19 64.78
C ALA A 12 8.83 66.37 63.55
N PRO A 13 9.72 65.42 63.76
CA PRO A 13 10.26 64.60 62.67
C PRO A 13 9.17 63.64 62.14
N ARG A 14 8.90 63.68 60.86
CA ARG A 14 8.08 62.73 60.19
C ARG A 14 8.90 61.38 60.07
N GLU A 15 8.48 60.40 60.84
CA GLU A 15 8.86 59.03 60.62
C GLU A 15 8.43 58.58 59.21
N ARG A 16 9.37 58.29 58.33
CA ARG A 16 9.12 57.63 57.08
C ARG A 16 8.92 56.16 57.40
N ILE A 17 7.67 55.73 57.40
CA ILE A 17 7.34 54.33 57.34
C ILE A 17 7.78 53.84 55.94
N GLY A 18 8.93 53.21 55.86
CA GLY A 18 9.41 52.50 54.67
C GLY A 18 8.55 51.25 54.44
N LEU A 19 7.58 51.36 53.52
CA LEU A 19 6.93 50.23 52.96
C LEU A 19 8.01 49.48 52.13
N GLY A 20 8.71 48.50 52.78
CA GLY A 20 9.53 47.52 52.12
C GLY A 20 8.62 46.66 51.29
N CYS A 21 8.66 46.82 49.97
CA CYS A 21 8.18 45.80 49.07
C CYS A 21 8.92 44.49 49.38
N PRO A 22 8.23 43.38 49.62
CA PRO A 22 8.91 42.12 49.68
C PRO A 22 9.39 41.80 48.24
N ALA A 23 10.71 41.94 48.05
CA ALA A 23 11.38 41.42 46.86
C ALA A 23 10.97 39.98 46.67
N GLY A 24 10.36 39.72 45.50
CA GLY A 24 9.85 38.40 45.13
C GLY A 24 10.87 37.30 45.39
N LEU A 25 10.48 36.39 46.23
CA LEU A 25 11.08 35.05 46.32
C LEU A 25 10.88 34.35 44.98
N ALA A 26 11.71 34.70 44.01
CA ALA A 26 11.99 33.78 42.90
C ALA A 26 12.77 32.60 43.54
N SER A 27 12.03 31.64 44.08
CA SER A 27 12.59 30.38 44.53
C SER A 27 13.22 29.69 43.32
N ARG A 28 14.50 29.97 43.13
CA ARG A 28 15.36 29.17 42.26
C ARG A 28 15.35 27.78 42.86
N VAL A 29 14.53 26.89 42.27
CA VAL A 29 14.57 25.46 42.61
C VAL A 29 15.96 24.96 42.19
N GLU A 30 16.91 25.05 43.11
CA GLU A 30 18.19 24.39 42.95
C GLU A 30 17.94 22.90 43.06
N THR A 31 17.80 22.25 41.91
CA THR A 31 17.72 20.78 41.80
C THR A 31 19.04 20.24 42.31
N GLY A 32 19.04 19.71 43.56
CA GLY A 32 20.22 19.09 44.16
C GLY A 32 20.87 18.01 43.30
N PRO A 33 22.13 17.68 43.46
CA PRO A 33 22.88 16.75 42.63
C PRO A 33 22.24 15.35 42.53
N ILE A 34 21.43 14.96 43.49
CA ILE A 34 20.69 13.70 43.51
C ILE A 34 19.53 13.77 42.51
N MET A 35 18.78 14.88 42.45
CA MET A 35 17.66 15.06 41.55
C MET A 35 18.13 15.09 40.09
N LYS A 36 19.27 15.74 39.79
CA LYS A 36 19.87 15.74 38.45
C LYS A 36 20.23 14.33 37.99
N LYS A 37 20.81 13.49 38.88
CA LYS A 37 21.14 12.09 38.57
C LYS A 37 19.89 11.24 38.30
N ILE A 38 18.78 11.47 39.01
CA ILE A 38 17.51 10.77 38.80
C ILE A 38 16.92 11.18 37.45
N ILE A 39 16.90 12.48 37.15
CA ILE A 39 16.40 12.99 35.87
C ILE A 39 17.21 12.43 34.68
N ILE A 40 18.54 12.44 34.79
CA ILE A 40 19.41 11.87 33.73
C ILE A 40 19.16 10.37 33.56
N ARG A 41 19.04 9.61 34.65
CA ARG A 41 18.75 8.17 34.57
C ARG A 41 17.38 7.88 33.98
N SER A 42 16.36 8.66 34.33
CA SER A 42 15.02 8.52 33.74
C SER A 42 15.00 8.90 32.25
N LEU A 43 15.73 9.94 31.84
CA LEU A 43 15.88 10.28 30.42
C LEU A 43 16.59 9.18 29.63
N ILE A 44 17.65 8.60 30.18
CA ILE A 44 18.35 7.45 29.55
C ILE A 44 17.42 6.24 29.45
N ALA A 45 16.65 5.94 30.50
CA ALA A 45 15.69 4.83 30.48
C ALA A 45 14.59 5.05 29.42
N VAL A 46 14.03 6.26 29.33
CA VAL A 46 13.04 6.62 28.29
C VAL A 46 13.65 6.53 26.88
N ALA A 47 14.88 7.02 26.70
CA ALA A 47 15.57 6.92 25.42
C ALA A 47 15.83 5.46 25.02
N LEU A 48 16.28 4.61 25.95
CA LEU A 48 16.44 3.17 25.73
C LEU A 48 15.10 2.50 25.36
N LEU A 49 14.03 2.83 26.07
CA LEU A 49 12.70 2.29 25.81
C LEU A 49 12.17 2.72 24.43
N ALA A 50 12.42 3.96 24.02
CA ALA A 50 12.10 4.48 22.69
C ALA A 50 12.90 3.71 21.60
N VAL A 51 14.20 3.46 21.81
CA VAL A 51 15.02 2.68 20.87
C VAL A 51 14.49 1.25 20.73
N VAL A 52 14.16 0.59 21.85
CA VAL A 52 13.56 -0.75 21.85
C VAL A 52 12.21 -0.78 21.12
N ALA A 53 11.36 0.23 21.35
CA ALA A 53 10.06 0.35 20.68
C ALA A 53 10.22 0.54 19.18
N VAL A 54 11.14 1.39 18.72
CA VAL A 54 11.47 1.58 17.31
C VAL A 54 11.99 0.29 16.69
N PHE A 55 12.88 -0.42 17.39
CA PHE A 55 13.42 -1.68 16.92
C PHE A 55 12.33 -2.76 16.80
N ALA A 56 11.45 -2.88 17.79
CA ALA A 56 10.29 -3.77 17.75
C ALA A 56 9.34 -3.43 16.60
N LEU A 57 9.11 -2.14 16.33
CA LEU A 57 8.31 -1.69 15.20
C LEU A 57 8.94 -2.13 13.86
N ILE A 58 10.25 -1.93 13.69
CA ILE A 58 10.96 -2.34 12.47
C ILE A 58 10.83 -3.86 12.25
N LEU A 59 10.98 -4.66 13.31
CA LEU A 59 10.82 -6.12 13.22
C LEU A 59 9.38 -6.57 12.92
N SER A 60 8.39 -5.73 13.20
CA SER A 60 6.98 -6.04 12.93
C SER A 60 6.52 -5.66 11.51
N LEU A 61 7.32 -4.88 10.75
CA LEU A 61 6.94 -4.40 9.42
C LEU A 61 6.62 -5.53 8.44
N ASP A 62 7.36 -6.63 8.49
CA ASP A 62 7.12 -7.79 7.64
C ASP A 62 5.72 -8.39 7.86
N ARG A 63 5.31 -8.51 9.13
CA ARG A 63 3.96 -8.97 9.49
C ARG A 63 2.90 -7.97 9.07
N ILE A 64 3.13 -6.68 9.27
CA ILE A 64 2.19 -5.61 8.90
C ILE A 64 1.93 -5.65 7.40
N VAL A 65 2.98 -5.78 6.59
CA VAL A 65 2.86 -5.88 5.12
C VAL A 65 2.11 -7.14 4.73
N LYS A 66 2.48 -8.30 5.28
CA LYS A 66 1.81 -9.56 4.99
C LYS A 66 0.32 -9.49 5.34
N THR A 67 -0.01 -9.09 6.56
CA THR A 67 -1.40 -8.94 7.02
C THR A 67 -2.16 -7.92 6.16
N GLY A 68 -1.52 -6.82 5.78
CA GLY A 68 -2.09 -5.81 4.90
C GLY A 68 -2.49 -6.40 3.54
N VAL A 69 -1.62 -7.18 2.91
CA VAL A 69 -1.92 -7.85 1.64
C VAL A 69 -3.06 -8.85 1.79
N GLU A 70 -3.03 -9.69 2.84
CA GLU A 70 -4.02 -10.73 3.10
C GLU A 70 -5.38 -10.18 3.58
N THR A 71 -5.43 -8.93 4.04
CA THR A 71 -6.67 -8.26 4.45
C THR A 71 -7.27 -7.42 3.33
N VAL A 72 -6.45 -6.56 2.71
CA VAL A 72 -6.90 -5.64 1.66
C VAL A 72 -7.13 -6.37 0.33
N GLY A 73 -6.29 -7.36 0.03
CA GLY A 73 -6.41 -8.17 -1.18
C GLY A 73 -7.81 -8.75 -1.38
N PRO A 74 -8.35 -9.53 -0.44
CA PRO A 74 -9.70 -10.07 -0.54
C PRO A 74 -10.81 -9.02 -0.64
N VAL A 75 -10.63 -7.86 0.00
CA VAL A 75 -11.61 -6.75 -0.12
C VAL A 75 -11.69 -6.22 -1.54
N LEU A 76 -10.54 -6.08 -2.21
CA LEU A 76 -10.46 -5.58 -3.57
C LEU A 76 -10.88 -6.63 -4.61
N THR A 77 -10.41 -7.86 -4.46
CA THR A 77 -10.57 -8.92 -5.47
C THR A 77 -11.83 -9.76 -5.29
N LYS A 78 -12.44 -9.72 -4.09
CA LYS A 78 -13.52 -10.62 -3.66
C LYS A 78 -13.15 -12.11 -3.78
N THR A 79 -11.86 -12.39 -3.71
CA THR A 79 -11.29 -13.74 -3.73
C THR A 79 -10.33 -13.93 -2.57
N THR A 80 -9.86 -15.16 -2.37
CA THR A 80 -8.79 -15.41 -1.39
C THR A 80 -7.48 -14.82 -1.89
N VAL A 81 -6.76 -14.11 -1.02
CA VAL A 81 -5.39 -13.64 -1.30
C VAL A 81 -4.49 -14.14 -0.18
N LYS A 82 -3.43 -14.84 -0.55
CA LYS A 82 -2.43 -15.38 0.37
C LYS A 82 -1.04 -14.91 -0.02
N LEU A 83 -0.22 -14.67 0.98
CA LEU A 83 1.17 -14.29 0.80
C LEU A 83 2.03 -15.13 1.76
N ASP A 84 3.00 -15.87 1.23
CA ASP A 84 3.85 -16.71 2.09
C ASP A 84 4.75 -15.85 2.97
N LYS A 85 5.44 -14.87 2.37
CA LYS A 85 6.42 -14.08 3.08
C LYS A 85 6.50 -12.65 2.58
N ALA A 86 6.67 -11.72 3.51
CA ALA A 86 7.06 -10.35 3.23
C ALA A 86 8.38 -10.04 3.96
N GLN A 87 9.27 -9.31 3.31
CA GLN A 87 10.53 -8.84 3.88
C GLN A 87 10.73 -7.37 3.53
N PHE A 88 10.63 -6.51 4.51
CA PHE A 88 10.78 -5.08 4.32
C PHE A 88 12.10 -4.57 4.91
N ARG A 89 13.00 -4.13 4.06
CA ARG A 89 14.28 -3.50 4.45
C ARG A 89 14.12 -1.99 4.35
N LEU A 90 13.62 -1.37 5.41
CA LEU A 90 13.27 0.04 5.46
C LEU A 90 14.42 0.96 5.02
N MET A 91 15.63 0.74 5.55
CA MET A 91 16.81 1.58 5.22
C MET A 91 17.21 1.50 3.76
N ALA A 92 17.02 0.34 3.13
CA ALA A 92 17.29 0.14 1.71
C ALA A 92 16.10 0.49 0.82
N GLY A 93 14.93 0.81 1.40
CA GLY A 93 13.70 1.03 0.65
C GLY A 93 13.24 -0.17 -0.16
N ARG A 94 13.61 -1.39 0.26
CA ARG A 94 13.31 -2.61 -0.51
C ARG A 94 12.30 -3.48 0.20
N LEU A 95 11.23 -3.84 -0.51
CA LEU A 95 10.23 -4.82 -0.08
C LEU A 95 10.25 -6.01 -1.03
N ASN A 96 10.47 -7.20 -0.49
CA ASN A 96 10.32 -8.45 -1.22
C ASN A 96 9.08 -9.18 -0.70
N LEU A 97 8.23 -9.64 -1.63
CA LEU A 97 7.09 -10.49 -1.35
C LEU A 97 7.31 -11.83 -2.06
N GLU A 98 7.04 -12.93 -1.38
CA GLU A 98 7.21 -14.27 -1.90
C GLU A 98 5.90 -15.06 -1.78
N GLY A 99 5.58 -15.83 -2.81
CA GLY A 99 4.43 -16.74 -2.80
C GLY A 99 3.08 -16.04 -2.74
N LEU A 100 2.88 -14.98 -3.56
CA LEU A 100 1.58 -14.36 -3.69
C LEU A 100 0.65 -15.26 -4.52
N VAL A 101 -0.50 -15.61 -3.96
CA VAL A 101 -1.56 -16.39 -4.62
C VAL A 101 -2.87 -15.63 -4.51
N VAL A 102 -3.50 -15.39 -5.66
CA VAL A 102 -4.85 -14.82 -5.77
C VAL A 102 -5.79 -15.91 -6.27
N GLY A 103 -6.79 -16.23 -5.49
CA GLY A 103 -7.80 -17.24 -5.81
C GLY A 103 -8.68 -16.83 -6.99
N ASN A 104 -9.47 -17.75 -7.47
CA ASN A 104 -10.43 -17.49 -8.53
C ASN A 104 -11.71 -16.87 -7.98
N PRO A 105 -12.38 -16.01 -8.76
CA PRO A 105 -13.75 -15.59 -8.48
C PRO A 105 -14.73 -16.78 -8.44
N GLU A 106 -15.86 -16.60 -7.78
CA GLU A 106 -16.89 -17.64 -7.72
C GLU A 106 -17.37 -18.10 -9.11
N GLY A 107 -17.62 -19.39 -9.24
CA GLY A 107 -18.09 -20.02 -10.49
C GLY A 107 -16.98 -20.46 -11.45
N PHE A 108 -15.71 -20.24 -11.11
CA PHE A 108 -14.56 -20.79 -11.81
C PHE A 108 -13.99 -22.01 -11.06
N LYS A 109 -13.40 -22.94 -11.78
CA LYS A 109 -13.01 -24.28 -11.26
C LYS A 109 -11.55 -24.39 -10.85
N THR A 110 -10.68 -23.59 -11.47
CA THR A 110 -9.25 -23.62 -11.16
C THR A 110 -8.99 -22.98 -9.79
N PRO A 111 -8.00 -23.46 -9.01
CA PRO A 111 -7.80 -23.03 -7.62
C PRO A 111 -7.32 -21.58 -7.49
N SER A 112 -6.65 -21.05 -8.50
CA SER A 112 -6.10 -19.69 -8.48
C SER A 112 -6.20 -19.04 -9.86
N ALA A 113 -6.44 -17.73 -9.87
CA ALA A 113 -6.40 -16.91 -11.07
C ALA A 113 -4.98 -16.40 -11.34
N PHE A 114 -4.20 -16.16 -10.29
CA PHE A 114 -2.90 -15.53 -10.40
C PHE A 114 -1.96 -16.01 -9.29
N GLN A 115 -0.71 -16.31 -9.65
CA GLN A 115 0.35 -16.66 -8.72
C GLN A 115 1.63 -15.93 -9.09
N VAL A 116 2.39 -15.47 -8.10
CA VAL A 116 3.70 -14.87 -8.32
C VAL A 116 4.68 -15.41 -7.29
N GLY A 117 5.75 -16.02 -7.78
CA GLY A 117 6.80 -16.54 -6.91
C GLY A 117 7.53 -15.43 -6.16
N GLN A 118 7.88 -14.34 -6.86
CA GLN A 118 8.61 -13.22 -6.28
C GLN A 118 8.15 -11.86 -6.83
N ILE A 119 7.90 -10.93 -5.93
CA ILE A 119 7.66 -9.52 -6.22
C ILE A 119 8.69 -8.70 -5.46
N THR A 120 9.37 -7.79 -6.15
CA THR A 120 10.32 -6.85 -5.55
C THR A 120 9.84 -5.42 -5.78
N LEU A 121 9.75 -4.64 -4.72
CA LEU A 121 9.46 -3.22 -4.77
C LEU A 121 10.67 -2.43 -4.27
N GLN A 122 11.05 -1.40 -5.02
CA GLN A 122 11.99 -0.38 -4.59
C GLN A 122 11.20 0.88 -4.27
N VAL A 123 11.10 1.21 -2.99
CA VAL A 123 10.33 2.37 -2.48
C VAL A 123 11.27 3.43 -1.93
N LYS A 124 10.88 4.68 -1.97
CA LYS A 124 11.60 5.74 -1.26
C LYS A 124 11.29 5.65 0.25
N PRO A 125 12.29 5.40 1.11
CA PRO A 125 12.03 5.13 2.54
C PRO A 125 11.22 6.22 3.24
N GLY A 126 11.48 7.49 2.96
CA GLY A 126 10.76 8.62 3.56
C GLY A 126 9.29 8.69 3.18
N SER A 127 8.91 8.19 1.99
CA SER A 127 7.52 8.24 1.51
C SER A 127 6.62 7.20 2.17
N VAL A 128 7.17 6.16 2.79
CA VAL A 128 6.38 5.08 3.42
C VAL A 128 5.47 5.62 4.53
N PHE A 129 5.90 6.69 5.20
CA PHE A 129 5.15 7.32 6.30
C PHE A 129 4.25 8.47 5.83
N SER A 130 4.34 8.89 4.56
CA SER A 130 3.49 9.94 3.98
C SER A 130 2.21 9.36 3.37
N ASP A 131 1.28 10.25 2.99
CA ASP A 131 0.02 9.84 2.35
C ASP A 131 0.24 9.24 0.96
N VAL A 132 1.34 9.62 0.30
CA VAL A 132 1.73 9.12 -1.01
C VAL A 132 3.03 8.33 -0.89
N VAL A 133 2.96 7.03 -1.19
CA VAL A 133 4.11 6.14 -1.24
C VAL A 133 4.72 6.18 -2.64
N GLU A 134 5.99 6.54 -2.73
CA GLU A 134 6.73 6.59 -3.99
C GLU A 134 7.48 5.28 -4.23
N ILE A 135 7.14 4.61 -5.33
CA ILE A 135 7.75 3.36 -5.78
C ILE A 135 8.57 3.66 -7.03
N ASP A 136 9.87 3.48 -6.94
CA ASP A 136 10.75 3.68 -8.08
C ASP A 136 10.63 2.52 -9.06
N GLU A 137 10.54 1.28 -8.54
CA GLU A 137 10.40 0.07 -9.36
C GLU A 137 9.58 -0.99 -8.64
N LEU A 138 8.69 -1.64 -9.39
CA LEU A 138 7.95 -2.83 -9.01
C LEU A 138 8.23 -3.92 -10.03
N THR A 139 8.89 -4.99 -9.63
CA THR A 139 9.23 -6.12 -10.50
C THR A 139 8.48 -7.38 -10.07
N LEU A 140 7.72 -7.98 -11.01
CA LEU A 140 7.08 -9.29 -10.86
C LEU A 140 7.87 -10.31 -11.67
N LYS A 141 8.37 -11.35 -11.01
CA LYS A 141 9.14 -12.41 -11.67
C LYS A 141 8.30 -13.66 -11.83
N SER A 142 8.26 -14.14 -13.07
CA SER A 142 7.61 -15.39 -13.48
C SER A 142 6.18 -15.54 -12.93
N PRO A 143 5.30 -14.53 -13.10
CA PRO A 143 3.92 -14.69 -12.69
C PRO A 143 3.23 -15.75 -13.55
N GLU A 144 2.42 -16.57 -12.91
CA GLU A 144 1.58 -17.56 -13.56
C GLU A 144 0.12 -17.12 -13.51
N ILE A 145 -0.50 -17.01 -14.67
CA ILE A 145 -1.88 -16.58 -14.85
C ILE A 145 -2.68 -17.78 -15.34
N THR A 146 -3.68 -18.18 -14.59
CA THR A 146 -4.60 -19.20 -15.06
C THR A 146 -5.77 -18.54 -15.75
N TYR A 147 -5.88 -18.71 -17.07
CA TYR A 147 -6.99 -18.20 -17.85
C TYR A 147 -8.07 -19.26 -17.96
N GLU A 148 -9.19 -19.03 -17.33
CA GLU A 148 -10.37 -19.88 -17.38
C GLU A 148 -11.54 -19.10 -17.97
N HIS A 149 -12.21 -19.71 -18.94
CA HIS A 149 -13.37 -19.11 -19.61
C HIS A 149 -14.66 -19.81 -19.17
N ARG A 150 -15.68 -19.03 -18.93
CA ARG A 150 -17.03 -19.50 -18.60
C ARG A 150 -18.06 -18.97 -19.58
N GLY A 151 -18.67 -19.88 -20.33
CA GLY A 151 -19.63 -19.49 -21.37
C GLY A 151 -18.97 -18.82 -22.57
N LEU A 152 -19.62 -17.82 -23.17
CA LEU A 152 -19.17 -17.19 -24.42
C LEU A 152 -18.41 -15.86 -24.22
N THR A 153 -18.54 -15.21 -23.07
CA THR A 153 -18.08 -13.83 -22.88
C THR A 153 -17.30 -13.57 -21.60
N ASP A 154 -17.35 -14.52 -20.63
CA ASP A 154 -16.75 -14.30 -19.31
C ASP A 154 -15.47 -15.11 -19.12
N SER A 155 -14.46 -14.46 -18.55
CA SER A 155 -13.25 -15.11 -18.04
C SER A 155 -13.00 -14.72 -16.60
N ASN A 156 -12.29 -15.60 -15.88
CA ASN A 156 -11.90 -15.33 -14.49
C ASN A 156 -11.10 -14.02 -14.35
N ILE A 157 -10.18 -13.76 -15.26
CA ILE A 157 -9.35 -12.53 -15.24
C ILE A 157 -10.20 -11.29 -15.51
N LYS A 158 -11.18 -11.36 -16.45
CA LYS A 158 -12.13 -10.28 -16.69
C LYS A 158 -12.99 -10.04 -15.46
N THR A 159 -13.57 -11.09 -14.87
CA THR A 159 -14.39 -10.98 -13.65
C THR A 159 -13.59 -10.36 -12.51
N LEU A 160 -12.31 -10.74 -12.35
CA LEU A 160 -11.41 -10.17 -11.37
C LEU A 160 -11.17 -8.68 -11.63
N LEU A 161 -10.91 -8.29 -12.88
CA LEU A 161 -10.73 -6.88 -13.26
C LEU A 161 -11.98 -6.04 -13.00
N ASP A 162 -13.16 -6.55 -13.36
CA ASP A 162 -14.44 -5.88 -13.13
C ASP A 162 -14.69 -5.69 -11.62
N THR A 163 -14.38 -6.72 -10.81
CA THR A 163 -14.51 -6.69 -9.36
C THR A 163 -13.58 -5.65 -8.73
N VAL A 164 -12.31 -5.64 -9.13
CA VAL A 164 -11.34 -4.64 -8.65
C VAL A 164 -11.77 -3.24 -9.06
N THR A 165 -12.26 -3.07 -10.28
CA THR A 165 -12.76 -1.77 -10.76
C THR A 165 -13.93 -1.28 -9.92
N ALA A 166 -14.90 -2.14 -9.63
CA ALA A 166 -16.05 -1.80 -8.78
C ALA A 166 -15.67 -1.51 -7.32
N SER A 167 -14.62 -2.18 -6.82
CA SER A 167 -14.13 -1.99 -5.45
C SER A 167 -13.24 -0.74 -5.30
N SER A 168 -12.59 -0.29 -6.38
CA SER A 168 -11.65 0.85 -6.36
C SER A 168 -12.33 2.20 -6.15
N GLY A 169 -13.62 2.32 -6.51
CA GLY A 169 -14.40 3.56 -6.38
C GLY A 169 -15.14 3.74 -5.05
N LYS A 170 -15.10 2.75 -4.17
CA LYS A 170 -15.77 2.82 -2.86
C LYS A 170 -14.71 3.09 -1.77
N PRO A 171 -14.95 4.07 -0.85
CA PRO A 171 -14.19 4.13 0.39
C PRO A 171 -14.30 2.76 1.07
N ALA A 172 -13.19 2.21 1.54
CA ALA A 172 -13.20 0.96 2.28
C ALA A 172 -14.21 1.09 3.42
N GLU A 173 -15.33 0.36 3.35
CA GLU A 173 -16.26 0.23 4.46
C GLU A 173 -15.44 -0.28 5.64
N LYS A 174 -15.56 0.40 6.77
CA LYS A 174 -14.88 0.09 8.03
C LYS A 174 -15.15 -1.36 8.40
N THR A 175 -14.24 -2.26 8.07
CA THR A 175 -14.25 -3.60 8.64
C THR A 175 -13.74 -3.47 10.07
N PRO A 176 -14.52 -3.81 11.10
CA PRO A 176 -14.15 -3.63 12.50
C PRO A 176 -13.26 -4.79 12.97
N THR A 177 -12.06 -4.94 12.39
CA THR A 177 -11.10 -5.91 12.94
C THR A 177 -9.68 -5.47 12.61
N ALA A 178 -8.95 -5.15 13.65
CA ALA A 178 -7.61 -4.61 13.74
C ALA A 178 -7.55 -3.08 13.72
N GLN A 179 -7.12 -2.52 14.85
CA GLN A 179 -6.76 -1.15 15.09
C GLN A 179 -5.65 -0.67 14.14
N ALA A 180 -6.02 -0.42 12.88
CA ALA A 180 -5.28 0.53 12.09
C ALA A 180 -5.76 1.91 12.56
N PRO A 181 -4.86 2.84 12.93
CA PRO A 181 -5.26 4.21 13.18
C PRO A 181 -6.06 4.68 11.97
N ALA A 182 -7.11 5.48 12.19
CA ALA A 182 -7.94 6.08 11.15
C ALA A 182 -7.01 6.90 10.23
N GLY A 183 -6.39 6.23 9.27
CA GLY A 183 -5.37 6.76 8.39
C GLY A 183 -5.99 7.06 7.03
N THR A 184 -5.63 8.18 6.47
CA THR A 184 -5.78 8.54 5.07
C THR A 184 -5.49 7.34 4.17
N ILE A 185 -6.35 7.14 3.16
CA ILE A 185 -6.14 6.09 2.15
C ILE A 185 -4.78 6.34 1.49
N LYS A 186 -3.83 5.42 1.67
CA LYS A 186 -2.51 5.51 1.04
C LYS A 186 -2.66 5.52 -0.47
N ARG A 187 -1.95 6.43 -1.10
CA ARG A 187 -1.85 6.55 -2.56
C ARG A 187 -0.45 6.16 -3.01
N PHE A 188 -0.31 5.82 -4.26
CA PHE A 188 0.93 5.30 -4.82
C PHE A 188 1.31 6.07 -6.08
N ARG A 189 2.60 6.36 -6.22
CA ARG A 189 3.23 6.81 -7.45
C ARG A 189 4.26 5.77 -7.84
N VAL A 190 4.10 5.17 -9.01
CA VAL A 190 4.98 4.11 -9.47
C VAL A 190 5.65 4.56 -10.77
N LYS A 191 6.98 4.65 -10.77
CA LYS A 191 7.73 5.07 -11.96
C LYS A 191 7.81 3.96 -12.99
N LEU A 192 8.08 2.73 -12.54
CA LEU A 192 8.29 1.60 -13.42
C LEU A 192 7.70 0.33 -12.83
N ILE A 193 6.95 -0.41 -13.63
CA ILE A 193 6.52 -1.78 -13.34
C ILE A 193 7.09 -2.68 -14.42
N ASN A 194 7.84 -3.71 -14.02
CA ASN A 194 8.37 -4.76 -14.86
C ASN A 194 7.65 -6.09 -14.55
N ILE A 195 7.12 -6.74 -15.57
CA ILE A 195 6.56 -8.08 -15.47
C ILE A 195 7.37 -8.98 -16.41
N GLU A 196 8.12 -9.91 -15.84
CA GLU A 196 9.11 -10.71 -16.56
C GLU A 196 8.78 -12.21 -16.45
N GLY A 197 8.94 -12.93 -17.56
CA GLY A 197 8.78 -14.38 -17.59
C GLY A 197 7.37 -14.87 -17.24
N ALA A 198 6.35 -14.05 -17.53
CA ALA A 198 4.96 -14.41 -17.27
C ALA A 198 4.50 -15.58 -18.15
N LYS A 199 3.70 -16.47 -17.56
CA LYS A 199 3.07 -17.62 -18.24
C LYS A 199 1.56 -17.54 -18.09
N VAL A 200 0.85 -17.94 -19.14
CA VAL A 200 -0.61 -18.11 -19.12
C VAL A 200 -0.92 -19.60 -19.29
N ASN A 201 -1.55 -20.16 -18.27
CA ASN A 201 -2.09 -21.51 -18.30
C ASN A 201 -3.56 -21.42 -18.72
N VAL A 202 -3.85 -21.85 -19.94
CA VAL A 202 -5.24 -21.90 -20.46
C VAL A 202 -5.89 -23.17 -19.94
N SER A 203 -7.06 -23.04 -19.30
CA SER A 203 -7.71 -24.18 -18.68
C SER A 203 -8.20 -25.20 -19.70
N ALA A 204 -8.17 -26.47 -19.31
CA ALA A 204 -8.61 -27.62 -20.13
C ALA A 204 -10.05 -27.47 -20.65
N THR A 205 -10.93 -26.79 -19.94
CA THR A 205 -12.32 -26.55 -20.34
C THR A 205 -12.42 -25.76 -21.65
N LEU A 206 -11.51 -24.81 -21.87
CA LEU A 206 -11.47 -24.03 -23.11
C LEU A 206 -10.88 -24.84 -24.29
N LEU A 207 -9.98 -25.76 -23.99
CA LEU A 207 -9.22 -26.54 -24.98
C LEU A 207 -9.85 -27.93 -25.28
N GLY A 208 -11.11 -28.15 -24.89
CA GLY A 208 -11.78 -29.43 -25.13
C GLY A 208 -11.12 -30.60 -24.36
N GLY A 209 -10.49 -30.34 -23.23
CA GLY A 209 -9.81 -31.33 -22.37
C GLY A 209 -8.28 -31.24 -22.38
N GLY A 210 -7.69 -30.44 -23.27
CA GLY A 210 -6.25 -30.17 -23.28
C GLY A 210 -5.89 -28.96 -22.33
N ALA A 211 -4.63 -28.91 -21.90
CA ALA A 211 -4.07 -27.76 -21.22
C ALA A 211 -2.93 -27.18 -22.07
N ALA A 212 -2.90 -25.86 -22.21
CA ALA A 212 -1.81 -25.18 -22.89
C ALA A 212 -1.20 -24.11 -21.95
N SER A 213 0.13 -24.04 -21.99
CA SER A 213 0.86 -22.97 -21.30
C SER A 213 1.56 -22.09 -22.33
N LEU A 214 1.25 -20.81 -22.31
CA LEU A 214 1.77 -19.82 -23.24
C LEU A 214 2.66 -18.82 -22.48
N SER A 215 3.80 -18.48 -23.07
CA SER A 215 4.66 -17.43 -22.51
C SER A 215 4.18 -16.05 -22.95
N LEU A 216 4.09 -15.12 -22.01
CA LEU A 216 3.83 -13.72 -22.32
C LEU A 216 5.15 -12.97 -22.56
N PRO A 217 5.18 -11.98 -23.45
CA PRO A 217 6.30 -11.06 -23.54
C PRO A 217 6.44 -10.27 -22.24
N SER A 218 7.64 -9.78 -21.98
CA SER A 218 7.84 -8.87 -20.84
C SER A 218 7.02 -7.60 -21.00
N LEU A 219 6.31 -7.22 -19.94
CA LEU A 219 5.47 -6.03 -19.92
C LEU A 219 6.12 -4.95 -19.08
N LYS A 220 6.12 -3.73 -19.61
CA LYS A 220 6.56 -2.53 -18.88
C LYS A 220 5.41 -1.54 -18.81
N LEU A 221 5.17 -1.00 -17.61
CA LEU A 221 4.25 0.10 -17.37
C LEU A 221 5.04 1.21 -16.69
N GLU A 222 4.84 2.44 -17.14
CA GLU A 222 5.61 3.58 -16.66
C GLU A 222 4.71 4.68 -16.15
N ASN A 223 5.17 5.41 -15.15
CA ASN A 223 4.59 6.66 -14.66
C ASN A 223 3.13 6.55 -14.18
N ILE A 224 2.77 5.46 -13.48
CA ILE A 224 1.42 5.29 -12.94
C ILE A 224 1.24 6.21 -11.71
N GLY A 225 0.23 7.07 -11.76
CA GLY A 225 -0.08 8.02 -10.70
C GLY A 225 0.92 9.16 -10.51
N THR A 226 1.89 9.33 -11.43
CA THR A 226 2.96 10.34 -11.27
C THR A 226 2.48 11.76 -11.62
N SER A 227 1.44 11.91 -12.44
CA SER A 227 0.90 13.21 -12.88
C SER A 227 -0.17 13.79 -11.96
N GLY A 228 -0.27 13.34 -10.70
CA GLY A 228 -1.29 13.82 -9.76
C GLY A 228 -0.99 13.43 -8.32
N ASP A 229 -2.03 13.30 -7.51
CA ASP A 229 -1.92 12.93 -6.09
C ASP A 229 -1.60 11.44 -5.87
N GLY A 230 -1.24 10.72 -6.91
CA GLY A 230 -1.05 9.27 -6.89
C GLY A 230 -2.36 8.51 -7.13
N VAL A 231 -2.26 7.19 -7.25
CA VAL A 231 -3.39 6.28 -7.42
C VAL A 231 -3.63 5.44 -6.17
N THR A 232 -4.84 4.99 -5.95
CA THR A 232 -5.16 4.03 -4.89
C THR A 232 -4.61 2.63 -5.22
N ALA A 233 -4.55 1.75 -4.23
CA ALA A 233 -4.16 0.35 -4.47
C ALA A 233 -5.07 -0.35 -5.48
N GLY A 234 -6.37 -0.04 -5.46
CA GLY A 234 -7.34 -0.58 -6.41
C GLY A 234 -7.10 -0.08 -7.83
N GLU A 235 -6.88 1.21 -8.02
CA GLU A 235 -6.55 1.80 -9.33
C GLU A 235 -5.24 1.23 -9.89
N LEU A 236 -4.20 1.09 -9.04
CA LEU A 236 -2.93 0.47 -9.44
C LEU A 236 -3.15 -1.00 -9.88
N THR A 237 -3.92 -1.76 -9.10
CA THR A 237 -4.24 -3.16 -9.43
C THR A 237 -5.02 -3.25 -10.74
N LYS A 238 -5.99 -2.36 -10.96
CA LYS A 238 -6.74 -2.26 -12.21
C LYS A 238 -5.84 -2.03 -13.43
N GLU A 239 -4.91 -1.08 -13.33
CA GLU A 239 -3.95 -0.79 -14.41
C GLU A 239 -3.09 -2.02 -14.75
N ILE A 240 -2.56 -2.70 -13.74
CA ILE A 240 -1.75 -3.91 -13.91
C ILE A 240 -2.56 -5.03 -14.55
N LEU A 241 -3.73 -5.34 -13.98
CA LEU A 241 -4.61 -6.39 -14.50
C LEU A 241 -5.12 -6.09 -15.92
N GLY A 242 -5.43 -4.83 -16.22
CA GLY A 242 -5.85 -4.42 -17.56
C GLY A 242 -4.76 -4.68 -18.62
N LYS A 243 -3.52 -4.36 -18.30
CA LYS A 243 -2.37 -4.64 -19.20
C LYS A 243 -2.11 -6.15 -19.35
N ILE A 244 -2.20 -6.89 -18.25
CA ILE A 244 -2.08 -8.35 -18.27
C ILE A 244 -3.18 -8.95 -19.15
N LEU A 245 -4.45 -8.58 -18.94
CA LEU A 245 -5.58 -9.09 -19.71
C LEU A 245 -5.42 -8.82 -21.21
N LYS A 246 -4.99 -7.60 -21.56
CA LYS A 246 -4.70 -7.25 -22.96
C LYS A 246 -3.64 -8.16 -23.55
N SER A 247 -2.51 -8.34 -22.86
CA SER A 247 -1.41 -9.18 -23.33
C SER A 247 -1.80 -10.68 -23.42
N VAL A 248 -2.56 -11.17 -22.43
CA VAL A 248 -3.11 -12.55 -22.47
C VAL A 248 -3.98 -12.74 -23.71
N THR A 249 -4.90 -11.81 -23.97
CA THR A 249 -5.79 -11.88 -25.13
C THR A 249 -5.02 -11.87 -26.44
N GLU A 250 -4.02 -10.99 -26.58
CA GLU A 250 -3.19 -10.91 -27.78
C GLU A 250 -2.43 -12.22 -28.03
N VAL A 251 -1.80 -12.79 -27.00
CA VAL A 251 -1.02 -14.03 -27.13
C VAL A 251 -1.93 -15.23 -27.39
N VAL A 252 -3.04 -15.37 -26.67
CA VAL A 252 -4.00 -16.46 -26.90
C VAL A 252 -4.59 -16.39 -28.31
N THR A 253 -5.02 -15.19 -28.74
CA THR A 253 -5.57 -15.01 -30.11
C THR A 253 -4.53 -15.36 -31.18
N LYS A 254 -3.29 -14.87 -31.03
CA LYS A 254 -2.19 -15.15 -31.98
C LYS A 254 -1.90 -16.64 -32.04
N SER A 255 -1.79 -17.33 -30.90
CA SER A 255 -1.51 -18.77 -30.82
C SER A 255 -2.57 -19.61 -31.51
N LEU A 256 -3.81 -19.18 -31.46
CA LEU A 256 -4.94 -19.87 -32.09
C LEU A 256 -4.99 -19.64 -33.59
N ILE A 257 -4.67 -18.42 -34.06
CA ILE A 257 -4.61 -18.10 -35.49
C ILE A 257 -3.42 -18.78 -36.16
N SER A 258 -2.25 -18.89 -35.51
CA SER A 258 -1.06 -19.49 -36.07
C SER A 258 -1.03 -21.01 -36.00
N GLY A 259 -2.03 -21.67 -35.45
CA GLY A 259 -2.11 -23.11 -35.36
C GLY A 259 -1.12 -23.78 -34.40
N ASP A 260 -0.36 -23.02 -33.68
CA ASP A 260 0.69 -23.49 -32.77
C ASP A 260 0.10 -24.13 -31.48
N ALA A 261 -1.20 -23.85 -31.22
CA ALA A 261 -1.95 -24.46 -30.13
C ALA A 261 -2.76 -25.72 -30.57
N THR A 262 -2.63 -26.17 -31.79
CA THR A 262 -3.58 -27.13 -32.44
C THR A 262 -3.28 -28.59 -32.22
N THR A 263 -2.63 -28.98 -31.18
CA THR A 263 -2.57 -30.43 -30.88
C THR A 263 -3.82 -30.93 -30.12
N GLY A 264 -5.01 -30.33 -30.37
CA GLY A 264 -6.25 -30.79 -29.73
C GLY A 264 -7.54 -30.00 -29.95
N MET A 265 -7.52 -28.97 -30.76
CA MET A 265 -8.70 -28.10 -30.88
C MET A 265 -9.58 -28.43 -32.09
N GLY A 266 -10.80 -28.93 -31.86
CA GLY A 266 -11.81 -29.11 -32.88
C GLY A 266 -12.44 -27.77 -33.32
N LYS A 267 -13.10 -27.77 -34.50
CA LYS A 267 -13.72 -26.62 -35.17
C LYS A 267 -14.72 -25.75 -34.33
N GLU A 268 -15.12 -26.21 -33.15
CA GLU A 268 -15.97 -25.42 -32.24
C GLU A 268 -15.20 -24.38 -31.45
N ALA A 269 -13.91 -24.59 -31.18
CA ALA A 269 -13.07 -23.65 -30.49
C ALA A 269 -12.88 -22.33 -31.27
N ASP A 270 -12.82 -22.43 -32.65
CA ASP A 270 -12.73 -21.24 -33.50
C ASP A 270 -13.95 -20.31 -33.39
N LYS A 271 -15.15 -20.86 -33.22
CA LYS A 271 -16.38 -20.05 -33.05
C LYS A 271 -16.43 -19.36 -31.71
N VAL A 272 -16.02 -20.04 -30.65
CA VAL A 272 -15.99 -19.47 -29.31
C VAL A 272 -14.96 -18.36 -29.23
N LEU A 273 -13.82 -18.56 -29.87
CA LEU A 273 -12.73 -17.62 -29.88
C LEU A 273 -13.00 -16.33 -30.64
N ASN A 274 -13.58 -16.42 -31.84
CA ASN A 274 -13.96 -15.25 -32.62
C ASN A 274 -14.95 -14.35 -31.84
N LYS A 275 -15.86 -14.96 -31.10
CA LYS A 275 -16.83 -14.24 -30.27
C LYS A 275 -16.20 -13.62 -29.01
N ALA A 276 -15.22 -14.29 -28.39
CA ALA A 276 -14.44 -13.76 -27.26
C ALA A 276 -13.57 -12.56 -27.69
N THR A 277 -12.97 -12.67 -28.88
CA THR A 277 -12.12 -11.60 -29.45
C THR A 277 -12.94 -10.35 -29.79
N GLU A 278 -14.15 -10.50 -30.28
CA GLU A 278 -15.09 -9.39 -30.52
C GLU A 278 -15.54 -8.74 -29.20
N GLY A 279 -15.82 -9.55 -28.17
CA GLY A 279 -16.15 -9.03 -26.83
C GLY A 279 -15.04 -8.17 -26.22
N VAL A 280 -13.79 -8.59 -26.38
CA VAL A 280 -12.61 -7.85 -25.89
C VAL A 280 -12.35 -6.60 -26.71
N LYS A 281 -12.46 -6.63 -28.03
CA LYS A 281 -12.34 -5.42 -28.89
C LYS A 281 -13.36 -4.34 -28.51
N ASN A 282 -14.57 -4.74 -28.13
CA ASN A 282 -15.61 -3.81 -27.72
C ASN A 282 -15.38 -3.18 -26.33
N LEU A 283 -14.62 -3.84 -25.45
CA LEU A 283 -14.23 -3.31 -24.13
C LEU A 283 -13.19 -2.19 -24.22
N PHE A 284 -12.37 -2.17 -25.27
CA PHE A 284 -11.33 -1.14 -25.47
C PHE A 284 -11.73 -0.04 -26.44
N LYS A 285 -13.00 -0.04 -26.93
CA LYS A 285 -13.52 0.95 -27.88
C LYS A 285 -14.30 2.10 -27.23
N LYS A 286 -14.33 2.16 -25.89
CA LYS A 286 -14.94 3.26 -25.13
C LYS A 286 -13.91 4.10 -24.40
#